data_ebcd7993bfe8b4e96ecc86053c46f01d
#
_entry.id   ebcd7993bfe8b4e96ecc86053c46f01d
#
_cell.length_a   1.000
_cell.length_b   1.000
_cell.length_c   1.000
_cell.angle_alpha   90.00
_cell.angle_beta   90.00
_cell.angle_gamma   90.00
#
_symmetry.space_group_name_H-M   'P 1'
#
loop_
_entity.id
_entity.type
_entity.pdbx_description
1 polymer ?
#
loop_
_entity_poly.entity_id
_entity_poly.type
_entity_poly.pdbx_seq_one_letter_code
_entity_poly.pdbx_strand_id
1 'polypeptide(L)'
;MSFSISGKTAIVTGAGNGVGLAIGRHFVNQGANVVFADMDEDALQREMGGLADKEGQVRIFAGDLRKKLTIANLLSATIDAFDRVDILVNASRQVLPTDTLSTDDKSVDDLLQQNVLAGLRLSQAVARRMIKQAEVETDEDARGSIGSIVNMSSIAAQRSHPDLLAYSISCAALDQATRSLAVAWAPKRIRVNGVAFGSLMSASLQEALRDDDDMREAIIAATPLNRIASATEVSDAVQYLVSDASSFVTGQIITVDGGRTLLDPAAVSAH
;
A
#
# COMPACT_ATOMS: atom_id res chain seq x y z
N MET A 1 -7.38 -21.14 -8.70
CA MET A 1 -7.96 -20.88 -7.36
C MET A 1 -8.11 -19.38 -7.23
N SER A 2 -9.19 -18.88 -6.67
CA SER A 2 -9.56 -17.45 -6.69
C SER A 2 -8.59 -16.51 -5.95
N PHE A 3 -7.82 -17.01 -4.98
CA PHE A 3 -6.81 -16.23 -4.24
C PHE A 3 -5.41 -16.24 -4.88
N SER A 4 -5.20 -17.01 -5.95
CA SER A 4 -3.88 -17.09 -6.59
C SER A 4 -3.52 -15.78 -7.30
N ILE A 5 -2.27 -15.38 -7.14
CA ILE A 5 -1.63 -14.29 -7.89
C ILE A 5 -0.40 -14.82 -8.67
N SER A 6 -0.25 -16.14 -8.75
CA SER A 6 0.88 -16.76 -9.45
C SER A 6 0.91 -16.35 -10.92
N GLY A 7 2.10 -15.97 -11.40
CA GLY A 7 2.33 -15.49 -12.76
C GLY A 7 1.87 -14.06 -13.03
N LYS A 8 1.18 -13.37 -12.09
CA LYS A 8 0.86 -11.93 -12.22
C LYS A 8 2.11 -11.09 -11.94
N THR A 9 2.19 -9.92 -12.57
CA THR A 9 3.27 -8.97 -12.36
C THR A 9 2.80 -7.82 -11.49
N ALA A 10 3.50 -7.60 -10.36
CA ALA A 10 3.19 -6.58 -9.37
C ALA A 10 4.29 -5.52 -9.25
N ILE A 11 3.90 -4.26 -9.14
CA ILE A 11 4.76 -3.17 -8.64
C ILE A 11 4.37 -2.91 -7.20
N VAL A 12 5.33 -2.93 -6.28
CA VAL A 12 5.14 -2.59 -4.87
C VAL A 12 6.07 -1.42 -4.54
N THR A 13 5.49 -0.28 -4.14
CA THR A 13 6.26 0.91 -3.75
C THR A 13 6.50 0.95 -2.24
N GLY A 14 7.51 1.71 -1.77
CA GLY A 14 7.91 1.69 -0.36
C GLY A 14 8.41 0.31 0.06
N ALA A 15 9.04 -0.40 -0.87
CA ALA A 15 9.38 -1.81 -0.70
C ALA A 15 10.80 -2.06 -0.17
N GLY A 16 11.54 -1.00 0.18
CA GLY A 16 12.85 -1.09 0.85
C GLY A 16 12.75 -1.51 2.32
N ASN A 17 11.58 -1.34 2.94
CA ASN A 17 11.39 -1.70 4.35
C ASN A 17 9.90 -1.93 4.69
N GLY A 18 9.63 -2.30 5.94
CA GLY A 18 8.30 -2.30 6.57
C GLY A 18 7.23 -3.08 5.81
N VAL A 19 6.06 -2.46 5.65
CA VAL A 19 4.86 -3.11 5.09
C VAL A 19 5.02 -3.38 3.59
N GLY A 20 5.60 -2.44 2.83
CA GLY A 20 5.84 -2.63 1.39
C GLY A 20 6.77 -3.81 1.12
N LEU A 21 7.87 -3.93 1.88
CA LEU A 21 8.78 -5.07 1.80
C LEU A 21 8.07 -6.40 2.13
N ALA A 22 7.27 -6.43 3.19
CA ALA A 22 6.54 -7.62 3.59
C ALA A 22 5.53 -8.07 2.51
N ILE A 23 4.79 -7.12 1.92
CA ILE A 23 3.87 -7.40 0.81
C ILE A 23 4.63 -7.94 -0.40
N GLY A 24 5.72 -7.29 -0.80
CA GLY A 24 6.52 -7.74 -1.94
C GLY A 24 7.06 -9.15 -1.76
N ARG A 25 7.64 -9.47 -0.60
CA ARG A 25 8.12 -10.82 -0.25
C ARG A 25 6.98 -11.85 -0.22
N HIS A 26 5.83 -11.47 0.33
CA HIS A 26 4.65 -12.31 0.34
C HIS A 26 4.21 -12.64 -1.10
N PHE A 27 4.15 -11.66 -2.00
CA PHE A 27 3.77 -11.87 -3.39
C PHE A 27 4.74 -12.77 -4.16
N VAL A 28 6.06 -12.61 -3.96
CA VAL A 28 7.08 -13.52 -4.52
C VAL A 28 6.84 -14.95 -4.04
N ASN A 29 6.56 -15.15 -2.74
CA ASN A 29 6.27 -16.47 -2.18
C ASN A 29 4.97 -17.08 -2.75
N GLN A 30 4.02 -16.25 -3.21
CA GLN A 30 2.79 -16.66 -3.89
C GLN A 30 2.97 -16.85 -5.41
N GLY A 31 4.20 -16.75 -5.92
CA GLY A 31 4.53 -17.01 -7.32
C GLY A 31 4.29 -15.83 -8.27
N ALA A 32 4.14 -14.60 -7.75
CA ALA A 32 4.06 -13.41 -8.60
C ALA A 32 5.45 -12.91 -8.99
N ASN A 33 5.55 -12.23 -10.14
CA ASN A 33 6.69 -11.39 -10.50
C ASN A 33 6.57 -10.05 -9.78
N VAL A 34 7.62 -9.58 -9.12
CA VAL A 34 7.53 -8.37 -8.29
C VAL A 34 8.66 -7.38 -8.59
N VAL A 35 8.28 -6.14 -8.86
CA VAL A 35 9.19 -5.00 -8.86
C VAL A 35 9.09 -4.30 -7.50
N PHE A 36 10.16 -4.36 -6.72
CA PHE A 36 10.31 -3.64 -5.47
C PHE A 36 10.82 -2.23 -5.75
N ALA A 37 10.00 -1.23 -5.53
CA ALA A 37 10.34 0.17 -5.80
C ALA A 37 10.47 0.97 -4.50
N ASP A 38 11.59 1.66 -4.32
CA ASP A 38 11.84 2.56 -3.19
C ASP A 38 12.80 3.68 -3.62
N MET A 39 12.90 4.74 -2.83
CA MET A 39 13.92 5.76 -3.01
C MET A 39 15.26 5.40 -2.35
N ASP A 40 15.25 4.48 -1.39
CA ASP A 40 16.42 3.99 -0.67
C ASP A 40 16.98 2.74 -1.39
N GLU A 41 17.97 2.98 -2.25
CA GLU A 41 18.63 1.93 -3.02
C GLU A 41 19.39 0.94 -2.13
N ASP A 42 20.06 1.44 -1.09
CA ASP A 42 20.83 0.60 -0.17
C ASP A 42 19.92 -0.36 0.61
N ALA A 43 18.75 0.13 1.03
CA ALA A 43 17.73 -0.72 1.66
C ALA A 43 17.24 -1.80 0.68
N LEU A 44 16.89 -1.42 -0.57
CA LEU A 44 16.48 -2.40 -1.58
C LEU A 44 17.54 -3.48 -1.82
N GLN A 45 18.80 -3.09 -2.01
CA GLN A 45 19.88 -4.04 -2.27
C GLN A 45 20.12 -4.97 -1.07
N ARG A 46 20.14 -4.44 0.14
CA ARG A 46 20.34 -5.21 1.36
C ARG A 46 19.24 -6.25 1.57
N GLU A 47 17.98 -5.85 1.38
CA GLU A 47 16.82 -6.70 1.65
C GLU A 47 16.55 -7.72 0.52
N MET A 48 16.99 -7.42 -0.71
CA MET A 48 16.78 -8.27 -1.88
C MET A 48 17.91 -9.26 -2.16
N GLY A 49 19.08 -9.13 -1.50
CA GLY A 49 20.22 -10.02 -1.71
C GLY A 49 19.92 -11.52 -1.54
N GLY A 50 18.91 -11.86 -0.71
CA GLY A 50 18.43 -13.23 -0.52
C GLY A 50 17.27 -13.65 -1.45
N LEU A 51 16.73 -12.75 -2.26
CA LEU A 51 15.63 -13.03 -3.20
C LEU A 51 16.08 -13.00 -4.67
N ALA A 52 17.28 -12.47 -4.95
CA ALA A 52 17.84 -12.36 -6.30
C ALA A 52 18.02 -13.74 -6.98
N ASP A 53 18.15 -14.81 -6.20
CA ASP A 53 18.28 -16.20 -6.69
C ASP A 53 16.95 -16.86 -7.09
N LYS A 54 15.81 -16.20 -6.93
CA LYS A 54 14.52 -16.73 -7.37
C LYS A 54 14.25 -16.39 -8.85
N GLU A 55 15.08 -17.00 -9.73
CA GLU A 55 14.83 -17.25 -11.16
C GLU A 55 14.00 -16.19 -11.92
N GLY A 56 14.43 -14.93 -11.87
CA GLY A 56 13.83 -13.89 -12.71
C GLY A 56 12.52 -13.26 -12.21
N GLN A 57 11.95 -13.70 -11.10
CA GLN A 57 10.69 -13.16 -10.56
C GLN A 57 10.84 -11.83 -9.81
N VAL A 58 12.04 -11.38 -9.51
CA VAL A 58 12.28 -10.19 -8.68
C VAL A 58 13.09 -9.16 -9.46
N ARG A 59 12.67 -7.90 -9.36
CA ARG A 59 13.44 -6.73 -9.80
C ARG A 59 13.40 -5.67 -8.71
N ILE A 60 14.46 -4.89 -8.61
CA ILE A 60 14.51 -3.68 -7.79
C ILE A 60 14.52 -2.45 -8.67
N PHE A 61 13.92 -1.39 -8.19
CA PHE A 61 13.93 -0.09 -8.84
C PHE A 61 14.09 1.02 -7.79
N ALA A 62 15.22 1.72 -7.83
CA ALA A 62 15.51 2.85 -6.94
C ALA A 62 15.12 4.17 -7.59
N GLY A 63 14.32 5.00 -6.89
CA GLY A 63 13.99 6.32 -7.39
C GLY A 63 12.86 7.04 -6.67
N ASP A 64 12.90 8.37 -6.79
CA ASP A 64 11.90 9.27 -6.20
C ASP A 64 10.62 9.35 -7.08
N LEU A 65 9.55 8.70 -6.65
CA LEU A 65 8.27 8.62 -7.36
C LEU A 65 7.46 9.93 -7.38
N ARG A 66 7.92 10.99 -6.71
CA ARG A 66 7.37 12.34 -6.88
C ARG A 66 7.71 12.93 -8.25
N LYS A 67 8.75 12.40 -8.90
CA LYS A 67 9.23 12.85 -10.21
C LYS A 67 8.55 12.06 -11.33
N LYS A 68 7.95 12.75 -12.31
CA LYS A 68 7.25 12.12 -13.46
C LYS A 68 8.17 11.20 -14.28
N LEU A 69 9.42 11.58 -14.47
CA LEU A 69 10.38 10.77 -15.23
C LEU A 69 10.69 9.45 -14.52
N THR A 70 10.81 9.47 -13.19
CA THR A 70 11.04 8.26 -12.40
C THR A 70 9.86 7.29 -12.52
N ILE A 71 8.62 7.79 -12.52
CA ILE A 71 7.42 6.95 -12.75
C ILE A 71 7.48 6.30 -14.14
N ALA A 72 7.85 7.04 -15.18
CA ALA A 72 7.98 6.50 -16.54
C ALA A 72 9.06 5.42 -16.62
N ASN A 73 10.21 5.66 -15.97
CA ASN A 73 11.32 4.71 -15.94
C ASN A 73 10.95 3.43 -15.17
N LEU A 74 10.26 3.55 -14.03
CA LEU A 74 9.76 2.39 -13.26
C LEU A 74 8.85 1.52 -14.14
N LEU A 75 7.90 2.15 -14.84
CA LEU A 75 6.98 1.41 -15.69
C LEU A 75 7.71 0.74 -16.87
N SER A 76 8.66 1.45 -17.53
CA SER A 76 9.49 0.85 -18.58
C SER A 76 10.29 -0.34 -18.06
N ALA A 77 10.99 -0.19 -16.94
CA ALA A 77 11.77 -1.27 -16.33
C ALA A 77 10.89 -2.49 -15.95
N THR A 78 9.64 -2.25 -15.53
CA THR A 78 8.69 -3.34 -15.23
C THR A 78 8.32 -4.10 -16.52
N ILE A 79 8.02 -3.36 -17.60
CA ILE A 79 7.63 -3.96 -18.87
C ILE A 79 8.82 -4.66 -19.54
N ASP A 80 10.00 -4.09 -19.49
CA ASP A 80 11.23 -4.70 -20.04
C ASP A 80 11.57 -6.02 -19.32
N ALA A 81 11.23 -6.12 -18.03
CA ALA A 81 11.51 -7.32 -17.24
C ALA A 81 10.43 -8.41 -17.36
N PHE A 82 9.16 -8.04 -17.50
CA PHE A 82 8.03 -8.96 -17.34
C PHE A 82 6.92 -8.81 -18.39
N ASP A 83 7.08 -7.95 -19.39
CA ASP A 83 6.17 -7.66 -20.51
C ASP A 83 4.82 -7.04 -20.10
N ARG A 84 4.42 -7.16 -18.82
CA ARG A 84 3.11 -6.76 -18.32
C ARG A 84 3.16 -6.14 -16.91
N VAL A 85 2.06 -5.51 -16.52
CA VAL A 85 1.76 -5.13 -15.14
C VAL A 85 0.27 -5.41 -14.85
N ASP A 86 0.00 -6.14 -13.77
CA ASP A 86 -1.35 -6.58 -13.37
C ASP A 86 -1.76 -5.99 -12.03
N ILE A 87 -0.79 -5.72 -11.17
CA ILE A 87 -0.99 -5.30 -9.80
C ILE A 87 -0.12 -4.09 -9.49
N LEU A 88 -0.71 -3.10 -8.82
CA LEU A 88 0.03 -2.00 -8.20
C LEU A 88 -0.34 -1.93 -6.71
N VAL A 89 0.68 -1.90 -5.85
CA VAL A 89 0.51 -1.60 -4.42
C VAL A 89 1.26 -0.31 -4.10
N ASN A 90 0.52 0.75 -3.82
CA ASN A 90 1.07 2.02 -3.35
C ASN A 90 1.27 1.94 -1.82
N ALA A 91 2.47 1.53 -1.39
CA ALA A 91 2.82 1.43 0.03
C ALA A 91 3.91 2.44 0.46
N SER A 92 4.45 3.22 -0.48
CA SER A 92 5.37 4.33 -0.16
C SER A 92 4.64 5.42 0.60
N ARG A 93 5.06 5.68 1.82
CA ARG A 93 4.46 6.70 2.67
C ARG A 93 5.46 7.28 3.65
N GLN A 94 5.16 8.47 4.13
CA GLN A 94 5.90 9.16 5.18
C GLN A 94 4.93 9.59 6.29
N VAL A 95 5.42 9.63 7.51
CA VAL A 95 4.73 10.20 8.67
C VAL A 95 5.59 11.32 9.21
N LEU A 96 5.03 12.49 9.36
CA LEU A 96 5.68 13.65 9.95
C LEU A 96 4.78 14.20 11.06
N PRO A 97 5.34 14.63 12.19
CA PRO A 97 4.61 15.42 13.17
C PRO A 97 4.23 16.78 12.55
N THR A 98 3.12 17.34 13.01
CA THR A 98 2.60 18.63 12.54
C THR A 98 2.56 19.63 13.69
N ASP A 99 3.13 20.81 13.52
CA ASP A 99 2.85 21.94 14.40
C ASP A 99 1.54 22.63 13.95
N THR A 100 0.45 22.30 14.64
CA THR A 100 -0.91 22.76 14.28
C THR A 100 -1.13 24.27 14.45
N LEU A 101 -0.23 24.98 15.10
CA LEU A 101 -0.30 26.45 15.33
C LEU A 101 0.64 27.24 14.41
N SER A 102 1.57 26.58 13.74
CA SER A 102 2.51 27.23 12.84
C SER A 102 1.94 27.35 11.43
N THR A 103 1.82 28.56 10.91
CA THR A 103 1.44 28.83 9.51
C THR A 103 2.56 28.51 8.52
N ASP A 104 3.78 28.31 9.01
CA ASP A 104 4.96 27.98 8.21
C ASP A 104 5.24 26.46 8.16
N ASP A 105 4.42 25.65 8.85
CA ASP A 105 4.52 24.20 8.82
C ASP A 105 4.19 23.66 7.41
N LYS A 106 5.12 22.89 6.84
CA LYS A 106 5.01 22.34 5.49
C LYS A 106 4.56 20.89 5.46
N SER A 107 4.30 20.27 6.62
CA SER A 107 4.01 18.86 6.72
C SER A 107 2.79 18.44 5.90
N VAL A 108 1.77 19.30 5.77
CA VAL A 108 0.59 19.03 4.94
C VAL A 108 0.97 18.93 3.47
N ASP A 109 1.71 19.91 2.94
CA ASP A 109 2.12 19.92 1.54
C ASP A 109 3.04 18.72 1.22
N ASP A 110 4.02 18.47 2.08
CA ASP A 110 4.99 17.38 1.91
C ASP A 110 4.29 16.02 1.93
N LEU A 111 3.38 15.80 2.89
CA LEU A 111 2.67 14.52 2.99
C LEU A 111 1.62 14.34 1.89
N LEU A 112 0.97 15.39 1.42
CA LEU A 112 0.12 15.30 0.24
C LEU A 112 0.93 14.96 -1.02
N GLN A 113 2.11 15.54 -1.21
CA GLN A 113 2.99 15.21 -2.34
C GLN A 113 3.46 13.74 -2.26
N GLN A 114 3.92 13.29 -1.08
CA GLN A 114 4.49 11.96 -0.89
C GLN A 114 3.41 10.87 -0.84
N ASN A 115 2.40 11.04 0.01
CA ASN A 115 1.45 9.96 0.34
C ASN A 115 0.27 9.88 -0.64
N VAL A 116 -0.02 10.97 -1.36
CA VAL A 116 -1.20 11.03 -2.25
C VAL A 116 -0.80 11.22 -3.70
N LEU A 117 -0.13 12.33 -4.04
CA LEU A 117 0.07 12.71 -5.44
C LEU A 117 1.07 11.80 -6.17
N ALA A 118 2.10 11.30 -5.50
CA ALA A 118 3.04 10.34 -6.08
C ALA A 118 2.30 9.05 -6.47
N GLY A 119 1.56 8.45 -5.54
CA GLY A 119 0.77 7.23 -5.77
C GLY A 119 -0.34 7.42 -6.80
N LEU A 120 -1.02 8.58 -6.79
CA LEU A 120 -2.03 8.92 -7.79
C LEU A 120 -1.44 8.96 -9.22
N ARG A 121 -0.32 9.64 -9.41
CA ARG A 121 0.36 9.74 -10.72
C ARG A 121 0.84 8.37 -11.21
N LEU A 122 1.42 7.56 -10.31
CA LEU A 122 1.82 6.20 -10.63
C LEU A 122 0.60 5.33 -11.00
N SER A 123 -0.48 5.40 -10.22
CA SER A 123 -1.73 4.68 -10.50
C SER A 123 -2.29 5.04 -11.88
N GLN A 124 -2.27 6.32 -12.27
CA GLN A 124 -2.69 6.77 -13.59
C GLN A 124 -1.80 6.22 -14.73
N ALA A 125 -0.49 6.15 -14.53
CA ALA A 125 0.43 5.60 -15.52
C ALA A 125 0.24 4.07 -15.67
N VAL A 126 0.13 3.35 -14.55
CA VAL A 126 -0.10 1.91 -14.54
C VAL A 126 -1.46 1.55 -15.13
N ALA A 127 -2.53 2.27 -14.76
CA ALA A 127 -3.87 2.03 -15.32
C ALA A 127 -3.91 2.19 -16.84
N ARG A 128 -3.25 3.22 -17.39
CA ARG A 128 -3.10 3.37 -18.86
C ARG A 128 -2.38 2.19 -19.50
N ARG A 129 -1.36 1.65 -18.84
CA ARG A 129 -0.65 0.47 -19.35
C ARG A 129 -1.53 -0.78 -19.30
N MET A 130 -2.25 -1.02 -18.18
CA MET A 130 -3.20 -2.13 -18.05
C MET A 130 -4.27 -2.11 -19.15
N ILE A 131 -4.84 -0.94 -19.45
CA ILE A 131 -5.82 -0.77 -20.53
C ILE A 131 -5.19 -1.14 -21.88
N LYS A 132 -4.00 -0.61 -22.18
CA LYS A 132 -3.29 -0.91 -23.45
C LYS A 132 -2.95 -2.39 -23.58
N GLN A 133 -2.61 -3.08 -22.50
CA GLN A 133 -2.36 -4.52 -22.51
C GLN A 133 -3.63 -5.29 -22.89
N ALA A 134 -4.76 -4.94 -22.29
CA ALA A 134 -6.04 -5.60 -22.54
C ALA A 134 -6.59 -5.37 -23.96
N GLU A 135 -6.21 -4.28 -24.64
CA GLU A 135 -6.58 -4.04 -26.04
C GLU A 135 -5.90 -5.01 -27.02
N VAL A 136 -4.75 -5.59 -26.63
CA VAL A 136 -3.99 -6.57 -27.44
C VAL A 136 -4.43 -8.00 -27.14
N GLU A 137 -4.93 -8.27 -25.93
CA GLU A 137 -5.46 -9.56 -25.52
C GLU A 137 -6.89 -9.71 -26.08
N THR A 138 -7.03 -10.36 -27.25
CA THR A 138 -8.28 -10.46 -28.03
C THR A 138 -9.31 -11.46 -27.48
N ASP A 139 -9.44 -11.58 -26.18
CA ASP A 139 -10.51 -12.39 -25.60
C ASP A 139 -11.80 -11.53 -25.42
N GLU A 140 -12.66 -11.54 -26.44
CA GLU A 140 -13.92 -10.79 -26.45
C GLU A 140 -14.88 -11.21 -25.32
N ASP A 141 -14.71 -12.40 -24.75
CA ASP A 141 -15.52 -12.95 -23.65
C ASP A 141 -14.90 -12.68 -22.25
N ALA A 142 -13.72 -12.06 -22.16
CA ALA A 142 -13.05 -11.81 -20.89
C ALA A 142 -13.82 -10.80 -20.03
N ARG A 143 -14.63 -11.30 -19.10
CA ARG A 143 -15.38 -10.50 -18.12
C ARG A 143 -14.59 -10.15 -16.86
N GLY A 144 -13.37 -10.66 -16.72
CA GLY A 144 -12.50 -10.49 -15.56
C GLY A 144 -11.87 -9.10 -15.43
N SER A 145 -11.30 -8.82 -14.26
CA SER A 145 -10.49 -7.62 -14.01
C SER A 145 -9.20 -7.69 -14.82
N ILE A 146 -8.84 -6.60 -15.51
CA ILE A 146 -7.57 -6.47 -16.23
C ILE A 146 -6.42 -5.98 -15.32
N GLY A 147 -6.76 -5.51 -14.10
CA GLY A 147 -5.76 -5.08 -13.14
C GLY A 147 -6.38 -4.69 -11.80
N SER A 148 -5.53 -4.67 -10.78
CA SER A 148 -5.91 -4.27 -9.44
C SER A 148 -4.89 -3.31 -8.83
N ILE A 149 -5.37 -2.24 -8.22
CA ILE A 149 -4.57 -1.23 -7.53
C ILE A 149 -4.99 -1.22 -6.06
N VAL A 150 -4.01 -1.30 -5.16
CA VAL A 150 -4.25 -1.20 -3.71
C VAL A 150 -3.43 -0.05 -3.15
N ASN A 151 -4.11 0.86 -2.45
CA ASN A 151 -3.52 1.98 -1.74
C ASN A 151 -3.40 1.65 -0.25
N MET A 152 -2.19 1.77 0.30
CA MET A 152 -1.96 1.54 1.73
C MET A 152 -2.25 2.82 2.50
N SER A 153 -3.37 2.81 3.24
CA SER A 153 -3.87 3.90 4.08
C SER A 153 -3.60 3.61 5.57
N SER A 154 -4.21 4.37 6.44
CA SER A 154 -4.07 4.24 7.89
C SER A 154 -5.40 4.49 8.60
N ILE A 155 -5.57 3.90 9.79
CA ILE A 155 -6.65 4.26 10.71
C ILE A 155 -6.61 5.74 11.10
N ALA A 156 -5.50 6.45 10.90
CA ALA A 156 -5.38 7.89 11.09
C ALA A 156 -6.33 8.70 10.18
N ALA A 157 -6.88 8.12 9.11
CA ALA A 157 -7.96 8.72 8.32
C ALA A 157 -9.28 8.84 9.10
N GLN A 158 -9.46 8.05 10.17
CA GLN A 158 -10.70 7.95 10.96
C GLN A 158 -10.50 8.28 12.44
N ARG A 159 -9.28 8.18 12.96
CA ARG A 159 -8.90 8.41 14.36
C ARG A 159 -7.82 9.47 14.42
N SER A 160 -8.14 10.61 15.02
CA SER A 160 -7.23 11.74 15.10
C SER A 160 -6.23 11.59 16.24
N HIS A 161 -5.01 12.06 16.01
CA HIS A 161 -3.98 12.27 17.02
C HIS A 161 -3.49 13.71 16.89
N PRO A 162 -3.24 14.43 18.01
CA PRO A 162 -2.85 15.86 17.96
C PRO A 162 -1.69 16.15 17.02
N ASP A 163 -0.65 15.32 17.06
CA ASP A 163 0.59 15.52 16.29
C ASP A 163 0.53 15.01 14.84
N LEU A 164 -0.60 14.40 14.42
CA LEU A 164 -0.72 13.73 13.13
C LEU A 164 -1.72 14.40 12.18
N LEU A 165 -1.94 15.72 12.30
CA LEU A 165 -2.88 16.44 11.43
C LEU A 165 -2.62 16.20 9.94
N ALA A 166 -1.40 16.50 9.49
CA ALA A 166 -1.03 16.36 8.08
C ALA A 166 -1.10 14.90 7.59
N TYR A 167 -0.68 13.97 8.44
CA TYR A 167 -0.77 12.55 8.13
C TYR A 167 -2.23 12.08 8.01
N SER A 168 -3.11 12.49 8.92
CA SER A 168 -4.53 12.17 8.87
C SER A 168 -5.20 12.75 7.64
N ILE A 169 -4.89 14.01 7.27
CA ILE A 169 -5.36 14.63 6.02
C ILE A 169 -4.92 13.81 4.82
N SER A 170 -3.64 13.43 4.74
CA SER A 170 -3.11 12.66 3.61
C SER A 170 -3.77 11.29 3.48
N CYS A 171 -4.01 10.58 4.59
CA CYS A 171 -4.70 9.29 4.60
C CYS A 171 -6.17 9.43 4.16
N ALA A 172 -6.90 10.42 4.67
CA ALA A 172 -8.28 10.68 4.26
C ALA A 172 -8.39 11.06 2.78
N ALA A 173 -7.46 11.87 2.28
CA ALA A 173 -7.36 12.22 0.86
C ALA A 173 -7.08 11.00 -0.02
N LEU A 174 -6.20 10.08 0.41
CA LEU A 174 -5.90 8.83 -0.28
C LEU A 174 -7.11 7.90 -0.31
N ASP A 175 -7.87 7.80 0.79
CA ASP A 175 -9.10 7.02 0.86
C ASP A 175 -10.13 7.55 -0.14
N GLN A 176 -10.31 8.87 -0.22
CA GLN A 176 -11.23 9.47 -1.18
C GLN A 176 -10.73 9.32 -2.62
N ALA A 177 -9.44 9.47 -2.87
CA ALA A 177 -8.85 9.20 -4.19
C ALA A 177 -9.10 7.75 -4.63
N THR A 178 -8.95 6.79 -3.71
CA THR A 178 -9.25 5.36 -3.95
C THR A 178 -10.69 5.17 -4.44
N ARG A 179 -11.68 5.74 -3.74
CA ARG A 179 -13.10 5.63 -4.12
C ARG A 179 -13.39 6.28 -5.48
N SER A 180 -12.81 7.46 -5.71
CA SER A 180 -13.01 8.21 -6.97
C SER A 180 -12.41 7.46 -8.17
N LEU A 181 -11.21 6.92 -8.02
CA LEU A 181 -10.54 6.12 -9.06
C LEU A 181 -11.28 4.80 -9.32
N ALA A 182 -11.79 4.16 -8.27
CA ALA A 182 -12.59 2.94 -8.41
C ALA A 182 -13.81 3.16 -9.32
N VAL A 183 -14.57 4.23 -9.10
CA VAL A 183 -15.73 4.58 -9.93
C VAL A 183 -15.30 4.92 -11.36
N ALA A 184 -14.25 5.73 -11.51
CA ALA A 184 -13.78 6.19 -12.82
C ALA A 184 -13.23 5.04 -13.70
N TRP A 185 -12.61 4.02 -13.09
CA TRP A 185 -11.91 2.95 -13.83
C TRP A 185 -12.63 1.60 -13.82
N ALA A 186 -13.73 1.46 -13.08
CA ALA A 186 -14.58 0.25 -13.13
C ALA A 186 -15.05 -0.09 -14.56
N PRO A 187 -15.50 0.88 -15.40
CA PRO A 187 -15.86 0.60 -16.80
C PRO A 187 -14.67 0.10 -17.65
N LYS A 188 -13.44 0.33 -17.19
CA LYS A 188 -12.20 -0.17 -17.80
C LYS A 188 -11.73 -1.49 -17.18
N ARG A 189 -12.55 -2.12 -16.33
CA ARG A 189 -12.25 -3.39 -15.63
C ARG A 189 -11.01 -3.32 -14.72
N ILE A 190 -10.67 -2.14 -14.19
CA ILE A 190 -9.62 -1.96 -13.18
C ILE A 190 -10.29 -1.75 -11.82
N ARG A 191 -9.91 -2.54 -10.83
CA ARG A 191 -10.35 -2.39 -9.46
C ARG A 191 -9.36 -1.54 -8.67
N VAL A 192 -9.86 -0.64 -7.84
CA VAL A 192 -9.03 0.19 -6.96
C VAL A 192 -9.59 0.09 -5.55
N ASN A 193 -8.79 -0.39 -4.61
CA ASN A 193 -9.18 -0.55 -3.21
C ASN A 193 -8.07 0.00 -2.30
N GLY A 194 -8.36 0.07 -1.01
CA GLY A 194 -7.40 0.46 0.01
C GLY A 194 -7.35 -0.52 1.18
N VAL A 195 -6.24 -0.50 1.90
CA VAL A 195 -6.09 -1.15 3.20
C VAL A 195 -5.66 -0.08 4.21
N ALA A 196 -6.55 0.23 5.16
CA ALA A 196 -6.23 1.06 6.30
C ALA A 196 -5.76 0.16 7.45
N PHE A 197 -4.58 0.39 7.96
CA PHE A 197 -4.08 -0.44 9.05
C PHE A 197 -3.70 0.38 10.27
N GLY A 198 -3.76 -0.27 11.43
CA GLY A 198 -3.37 0.30 12.72
C GLY A 198 -1.92 -0.02 13.05
N SER A 199 -1.63 -0.22 14.32
CA SER A 199 -0.29 -0.54 14.77
C SER A 199 0.16 -1.91 14.29
N LEU A 200 1.21 -1.91 13.45
CA LEU A 200 1.88 -3.10 12.96
C LEU A 200 3.30 -3.15 13.53
N MET A 201 3.77 -4.34 13.83
CA MET A 201 5.15 -4.57 14.27
C MET A 201 6.11 -4.38 13.09
N SER A 202 6.37 -3.11 12.75
CA SER A 202 7.42 -2.70 11.80
C SER A 202 8.75 -2.53 12.52
N ALA A 203 9.85 -2.48 11.78
CA ALA A 203 11.16 -2.24 12.36
C ALA A 203 11.22 -0.91 13.16
N SER A 204 10.59 0.16 12.63
CA SER A 204 10.52 1.46 13.31
C SER A 204 9.67 1.40 14.59
N LEU A 205 8.56 0.64 14.60
CA LEU A 205 7.79 0.46 15.82
C LEU A 205 8.54 -0.42 16.83
N GLN A 206 9.23 -1.48 16.37
CA GLN A 206 10.09 -2.30 17.25
C GLN A 206 11.16 -1.46 17.93
N GLU A 207 11.79 -0.54 17.19
CA GLU A 207 12.80 0.37 17.74
C GLU A 207 12.16 1.34 18.76
N ALA A 208 11.03 1.95 18.43
CA ALA A 208 10.30 2.84 19.35
C ALA A 208 9.84 2.11 20.63
N LEU A 209 9.49 0.82 20.54
CA LEU A 209 9.03 0.01 21.66
C LEU A 209 10.17 -0.67 22.44
N ARG A 210 11.42 -0.51 22.03
CA ARG A 210 12.56 -1.21 22.67
C ARG A 210 12.74 -0.78 24.11
N ASP A 211 12.54 0.51 24.37
CA ASP A 211 12.78 1.15 25.65
C ASP A 211 11.50 1.80 26.25
N ASP A 212 10.33 1.45 25.71
CA ASP A 212 9.04 2.02 26.10
C ASP A 212 7.96 0.94 26.21
N ASP A 213 7.95 0.24 27.36
CA ASP A 213 6.95 -0.78 27.65
C ASP A 213 5.54 -0.17 27.84
N ASP A 214 5.45 1.06 28.35
CA ASP A 214 4.18 1.75 28.55
C ASP A 214 3.48 2.03 27.21
N MET A 215 4.23 2.42 26.18
CA MET A 215 3.71 2.58 24.83
C MET A 215 3.21 1.26 24.25
N ARG A 216 3.93 0.17 24.47
CA ARG A 216 3.52 -1.18 24.03
C ARG A 216 2.20 -1.59 24.68
N GLU A 217 2.10 -1.46 26.00
CA GLU A 217 0.91 -1.80 26.75
C GLU A 217 -0.29 -0.93 26.34
N ALA A 218 -0.09 0.38 26.13
CA ALA A 218 -1.13 1.28 25.65
C ALA A 218 -1.67 0.87 24.27
N ILE A 219 -0.79 0.47 23.33
CA ILE A 219 -1.22 -0.01 22.01
C ILE A 219 -2.02 -1.31 22.13
N ILE A 220 -1.56 -2.25 22.95
CA ILE A 220 -2.23 -3.54 23.15
C ILE A 220 -3.60 -3.34 23.83
N ALA A 221 -3.65 -2.53 24.89
CA ALA A 221 -4.90 -2.22 25.60
C ALA A 221 -5.94 -1.53 24.71
N ALA A 222 -5.48 -0.69 23.76
CA ALA A 222 -6.35 -0.04 22.76
C ALA A 222 -6.75 -0.96 21.58
N THR A 223 -6.35 -2.24 21.58
CA THR A 223 -6.61 -3.17 20.49
C THR A 223 -7.46 -4.35 20.99
N PRO A 224 -8.71 -4.52 20.56
CA PRO A 224 -9.59 -5.62 21.03
C PRO A 224 -8.99 -7.02 20.87
N LEU A 225 -8.21 -7.29 19.80
CA LEU A 225 -7.51 -8.56 19.66
C LEU A 225 -6.29 -8.71 20.59
N ASN A 226 -6.05 -7.74 21.46
CA ASN A 226 -5.06 -7.76 22.55
C ASN A 226 -3.62 -8.08 22.10
N ARG A 227 -3.23 -7.58 20.95
CA ARG A 227 -1.88 -7.72 20.40
C ARG A 227 -1.59 -6.69 19.30
N ILE A 228 -0.31 -6.53 18.97
CA ILE A 228 0.14 -5.81 17.79
C ILE A 228 0.17 -6.81 16.61
N ALA A 229 -0.33 -6.42 15.46
CA ALA A 229 -0.35 -7.29 14.27
C ALA A 229 1.05 -7.42 13.63
N SER A 230 1.28 -8.52 12.95
CA SER A 230 2.43 -8.70 12.05
C SER A 230 2.15 -8.08 10.68
N ALA A 231 3.20 -7.76 9.92
CA ALA A 231 3.05 -7.27 8.55
C ALA A 231 2.43 -8.31 7.58
N THR A 232 2.54 -9.61 7.90
CA THR A 232 1.93 -10.69 7.10
C THR A 232 0.41 -10.62 7.10
N GLU A 233 -0.23 -10.25 8.21
CA GLU A 233 -1.68 -10.13 8.29
C GLU A 233 -2.24 -9.03 7.39
N VAL A 234 -1.46 -7.98 7.13
CA VAL A 234 -1.80 -6.96 6.14
C VAL A 234 -1.54 -7.46 4.72
N SER A 235 -0.47 -8.22 4.51
CA SER A 235 -0.14 -8.79 3.19
C SER A 235 -1.23 -9.74 2.70
N ASP A 236 -1.85 -10.54 3.58
CA ASP A 236 -2.98 -11.41 3.26
C ASP A 236 -4.22 -10.62 2.81
N ALA A 237 -4.53 -9.51 3.49
CA ALA A 237 -5.63 -8.62 3.09
C ALA A 237 -5.37 -7.97 1.72
N VAL A 238 -4.12 -7.56 1.45
CA VAL A 238 -3.72 -7.03 0.15
C VAL A 238 -3.82 -8.11 -0.93
N GLN A 239 -3.34 -9.34 -0.66
CA GLN A 239 -3.48 -10.46 -1.61
C GLN A 239 -4.94 -10.73 -1.95
N TYR A 240 -5.84 -10.74 -0.99
CA TYR A 240 -7.28 -10.84 -1.25
C TYR A 240 -7.73 -9.77 -2.26
N LEU A 241 -7.39 -8.50 -2.03
CA LEU A 241 -7.82 -7.38 -2.88
C LEU A 241 -7.22 -7.39 -4.28
N VAL A 242 -6.04 -7.97 -4.49
CA VAL A 242 -5.43 -8.05 -5.82
C VAL A 242 -5.75 -9.33 -6.57
N SER A 243 -6.31 -10.33 -5.89
CA SER A 243 -6.70 -11.62 -6.46
C SER A 243 -8.12 -11.60 -7.05
N ASP A 244 -8.48 -12.65 -7.77
CA ASP A 244 -9.81 -12.81 -8.35
C ASP A 244 -10.89 -13.12 -7.30
N ALA A 245 -10.50 -13.48 -6.05
CA ALA A 245 -11.41 -13.62 -4.92
C ALA A 245 -12.17 -12.33 -4.59
N SER A 246 -11.63 -11.16 -4.97
CA SER A 246 -12.24 -9.85 -4.81
C SER A 246 -12.75 -9.26 -6.14
N SER A 247 -13.12 -10.09 -7.12
CA SER A 247 -13.53 -9.67 -8.48
C SER A 247 -14.71 -8.69 -8.49
N PHE A 248 -15.54 -8.68 -7.45
CA PHE A 248 -16.69 -7.76 -7.30
C PHE A 248 -16.48 -6.71 -6.20
N VAL A 249 -15.21 -6.49 -5.79
CA VAL A 249 -14.82 -5.52 -4.74
C VAL A 249 -14.01 -4.40 -5.36
N THR A 250 -14.53 -3.19 -5.35
CA THR A 250 -13.83 -1.96 -5.76
C THR A 250 -14.30 -0.76 -4.94
N GLY A 251 -13.43 0.21 -4.71
CA GLY A 251 -13.70 1.40 -3.90
C GLY A 251 -13.75 1.16 -2.39
N GLN A 252 -13.40 -0.03 -1.92
CA GLN A 252 -13.44 -0.36 -0.50
C GLN A 252 -12.12 -0.06 0.19
N ILE A 253 -12.21 0.42 1.43
CA ILE A 253 -11.08 0.56 2.34
C ILE A 253 -11.25 -0.47 3.46
N ILE A 254 -10.48 -1.56 3.37
CA ILE A 254 -10.51 -2.62 4.39
C ILE A 254 -9.65 -2.17 5.57
N THR A 255 -10.22 -2.18 6.77
CA THR A 255 -9.48 -1.85 7.99
C THR A 255 -8.90 -3.12 8.61
N VAL A 256 -7.57 -3.11 8.84
CA VAL A 256 -6.80 -4.18 9.49
C VAL A 256 -6.13 -3.59 10.73
N ASP A 257 -6.84 -3.59 11.86
CA ASP A 257 -6.43 -2.89 13.07
C ASP A 257 -6.74 -3.63 14.38
N GLY A 258 -7.15 -4.89 14.29
CA GLY A 258 -7.54 -5.69 15.45
C GLY A 258 -8.77 -5.16 16.19
N GLY A 259 -9.60 -4.34 15.53
CA GLY A 259 -10.80 -3.72 16.09
C GLY A 259 -10.55 -2.37 16.79
N ARG A 260 -9.33 -1.83 16.71
CA ARG A 260 -8.94 -0.60 17.43
C ARG A 260 -9.85 0.60 17.11
N THR A 261 -10.29 0.76 15.87
CA THR A 261 -11.18 1.86 15.47
C THR A 261 -12.62 1.71 15.97
N LEU A 262 -13.01 0.54 16.48
CA LEU A 262 -14.35 0.24 16.97
C LEU A 262 -14.53 0.50 18.48
N LEU A 263 -13.40 0.60 19.21
CA LEU A 263 -13.47 0.83 20.65
C LEU A 263 -14.02 2.21 20.98
N ASP A 264 -14.95 2.25 21.94
CA ASP A 264 -15.28 3.46 22.66
C ASP A 264 -14.10 3.82 23.61
N PRO A 265 -13.57 5.05 23.53
CA PRO A 265 -12.52 5.49 24.44
C PRO A 265 -12.97 5.54 25.90
N ALA A 266 -14.26 5.62 26.18
CA ALA A 266 -14.79 5.55 27.55
C ALA A 266 -14.84 4.10 28.03
N ALA A 267 -14.04 3.78 29.05
CA ALA A 267 -13.92 2.43 29.62
C ALA A 267 -15.15 2.00 30.46
N VAL A 268 -16.26 2.75 30.43
CA VAL A 268 -17.44 2.49 31.23
C VAL A 268 -18.69 2.44 30.34
N SER A 269 -19.59 1.51 30.66
CA SER A 269 -20.91 1.45 30.03
C SER A 269 -21.77 2.59 30.60
N ALA A 270 -21.79 3.73 29.90
CA ALA A 270 -22.48 4.95 30.35
C ALA A 270 -23.85 5.14 29.68
N HIS A 271 -24.36 4.16 28.95
CA HIS A 271 -25.63 4.23 28.20
C HIS A 271 -26.69 3.36 28.85
#